data_f4489be248468e0e4e13e063f8d31fec
#
_entry.id   f4489be248468e0e4e13e063f8d31fec
#
_cell.length_a   1.000
_cell.length_b   1.000
_cell.length_c   1.000
_cell.angle_alpha   90.00
_cell.angle_beta   90.00
_cell.angle_gamma   90.00
#
_symmetry.space_group_name_H-M   'P 1'
#
loop_
_entity.id
_entity.type
_entity.pdbx_description
1 polymer ?
#
loop_
_entity_poly.entity_id
_entity_poly.type
_entity_poly.pdbx_seq_one_letter_code
_entity_poly.pdbx_strand_id
1 'polypeptide(L)'
;LGKTIEAGLVLKYVLESGAKRVLIALPASLRKQWELELEDKFGLESVILDRLTVEKDGSDWRKRLTDNKSVRIVLTSYDYSSKLMKRFPEVKWDFIIIDEAHNLRNVFHGTKRAKNLYELSKGIPKILLTATPLQNSLTDLHGLVSFIDQRIFGSEKVFNKRYIEGQDYSDLKRELSPVLYRTLRKDVAKYMNFKKRTCKTVDFTLSQDEIELYQRVNDFLKRELLYSIPTSNRGLIILVIRKLLASSSFALIETFEILKNRLEKLYEGSKSANAQEGFDLFWSYVEDEIDESGFEETEDEDTIVQKQFIQAELEEVNIIIDVAKRIKTNAKVNALKTAIQIAFDYQQEQGIPQKVVIFTESKRTQKYIAAELRKTGFDDEDILLFNGDFDDTMTKEIYKAWQVKNFGKANYGRSVEYKHAIVDYFRHNAKILICTDAGSEGLNLQFCNMVINYDLPWNPMKIEQRIGRCHRYGQEHDVVAINLLNTQNAADQRVYDILSKKFELFEGVFGASDIALGALESGTSFEKMVLQIYQTCDTTAEFKKAFDRIPQRKEDSQCMKMTAAYSLPEMPTD
;
A
#
# COMPACT_ATOMS: atom_id res chain seq x y z
N LEU A 1 7.37 -1.49 15.40
CA LEU A 1 8.49 -0.59 15.64
C LEU A 1 9.79 -1.37 15.54
N GLY A 2 10.79 -0.86 14.79
CA GLY A 2 12.14 -1.42 14.81
C GLY A 2 12.32 -2.82 14.24
N LYS A 3 11.36 -3.40 13.51
CA LYS A 3 11.42 -4.77 12.96
C LYS A 3 12.77 -5.08 12.27
N THR A 4 13.26 -4.18 11.43
CA THR A 4 14.55 -4.35 10.74
C THR A 4 15.73 -4.35 11.71
N ILE A 5 15.65 -3.55 12.79
CA ILE A 5 16.70 -3.52 13.83
C ILE A 5 16.69 -4.81 14.63
N GLU A 6 15.53 -5.27 15.08
CA GLU A 6 15.37 -6.56 15.79
C GLU A 6 15.87 -7.70 14.92
N ALA A 7 15.50 -7.73 13.64
CA ALA A 7 15.96 -8.74 12.69
C ALA A 7 17.49 -8.66 12.46
N GLY A 8 18.07 -7.45 12.38
CA GLY A 8 19.49 -7.25 12.24
C GLY A 8 20.28 -7.76 13.46
N LEU A 9 19.77 -7.56 14.66
CA LEU A 9 20.36 -8.11 15.89
C LEU A 9 20.33 -9.64 15.90
N VAL A 10 19.17 -10.24 15.55
CA VAL A 10 19.05 -11.69 15.43
C VAL A 10 19.97 -12.23 14.35
N LEU A 11 20.04 -11.55 13.20
CA LEU A 11 20.93 -11.92 12.09
C LEU A 11 22.41 -11.93 12.53
N LYS A 12 22.83 -10.89 13.25
CA LYS A 12 24.21 -10.82 13.78
C LYS A 12 24.48 -11.98 14.73
N TYR A 13 23.58 -12.23 15.67
CA TYR A 13 23.70 -13.36 16.60
C TYR A 13 23.78 -14.71 15.87
N VAL A 14 22.91 -14.95 14.89
CA VAL A 14 22.86 -16.20 14.12
C VAL A 14 24.16 -16.40 13.32
N LEU A 15 24.70 -15.32 12.72
CA LEU A 15 25.97 -15.36 11.99
C LEU A 15 27.17 -15.61 12.90
N GLU A 16 27.19 -15.01 14.10
CA GLU A 16 28.22 -15.25 15.13
C GLU A 16 28.13 -16.66 15.72
N SER A 17 26.92 -17.22 15.80
CA SER A 17 26.66 -18.61 16.22
C SER A 17 27.04 -19.66 15.17
N GLY A 18 27.58 -19.25 14.02
CA GLY A 18 28.14 -20.16 13.03
C GLY A 18 27.31 -20.37 11.76
N ALA A 19 26.19 -19.69 11.60
CA ALA A 19 25.45 -19.72 10.35
C ALA A 19 26.30 -19.17 9.19
N LYS A 20 26.30 -19.89 8.07
CA LYS A 20 27.10 -19.58 6.90
C LYS A 20 26.29 -18.85 5.84
N ARG A 21 24.98 -19.14 5.75
CA ARG A 21 24.10 -18.57 4.73
C ARG A 21 22.74 -18.24 5.26
N VAL A 22 22.35 -16.99 5.05
CA VAL A 22 21.04 -16.46 5.42
C VAL A 22 20.35 -15.92 4.18
N LEU A 23 19.08 -16.32 4.00
CA LEU A 23 18.22 -15.82 2.96
C LEU A 23 17.23 -14.81 3.58
N ILE A 24 17.14 -13.62 3.00
CA ILE A 24 16.15 -12.62 3.40
C ILE A 24 15.17 -12.44 2.24
N ALA A 25 13.96 -12.93 2.41
CA ALA A 25 12.87 -12.81 1.45
C ALA A 25 11.95 -11.64 1.83
N LEU A 26 11.76 -10.70 0.90
CA LEU A 26 11.06 -9.45 1.17
C LEU A 26 10.42 -8.86 -0.11
N PRO A 27 9.54 -7.84 -0.01
CA PRO A 27 9.06 -7.11 -1.17
C PRO A 27 10.22 -6.54 -2.00
N ALA A 28 10.09 -6.60 -3.33
CA ALA A 28 11.15 -6.16 -4.24
C ALA A 28 11.60 -4.72 -4.00
N SER A 29 10.68 -3.83 -3.63
CA SER A 29 10.92 -2.41 -3.31
C SER A 29 11.79 -2.18 -2.07
N LEU A 30 11.83 -3.13 -1.13
CA LEU A 30 12.55 -3.01 0.14
C LEU A 30 13.97 -3.59 0.11
N ARG A 31 14.36 -4.35 -0.93
CA ARG A 31 15.64 -5.07 -0.98
C ARG A 31 16.84 -4.13 -0.75
N LYS A 32 16.82 -3.00 -1.42
CA LYS A 32 17.95 -2.05 -1.33
C LYS A 32 17.97 -1.29 -0.01
N GLN A 33 16.82 -0.99 0.56
CA GLN A 33 16.74 -0.41 1.90
C GLN A 33 17.32 -1.36 2.95
N TRP A 34 17.00 -2.65 2.86
CA TRP A 34 17.55 -3.67 3.76
C TRP A 34 19.07 -3.81 3.64
N GLU A 35 19.60 -3.83 2.41
CA GLU A 35 21.03 -3.88 2.16
C GLU A 35 21.75 -2.73 2.88
N LEU A 36 21.22 -1.49 2.73
CA LEU A 36 21.78 -0.30 3.38
C LEU A 36 21.66 -0.34 4.91
N GLU A 37 20.51 -0.73 5.43
CA GLU A 37 20.30 -0.80 6.88
C GLU A 37 21.19 -1.86 7.52
N LEU A 38 21.46 -2.97 6.83
CA LEU A 38 22.39 -4.00 7.29
C LEU A 38 23.83 -3.51 7.31
N GLU A 39 24.25 -2.79 6.28
CA GLU A 39 25.60 -2.22 6.19
C GLU A 39 25.79 -1.09 7.20
N ASP A 40 24.91 -0.08 7.18
CA ASP A 40 25.06 1.14 8.00
C ASP A 40 24.94 0.88 9.51
N LYS A 41 24.00 0.02 9.92
CA LYS A 41 23.69 -0.19 11.34
C LYS A 41 24.41 -1.38 11.96
N PHE A 42 24.73 -2.39 11.15
CA PHE A 42 25.28 -3.65 11.65
C PHE A 42 26.65 -4.01 11.07
N GLY A 43 27.12 -3.29 10.03
CA GLY A 43 28.35 -3.61 9.32
C GLY A 43 28.28 -4.95 8.59
N LEU A 44 27.09 -5.37 8.16
CA LEU A 44 26.86 -6.65 7.51
C LEU A 44 26.72 -6.48 6.00
N GLU A 45 27.68 -7.04 5.27
CA GLU A 45 27.61 -7.10 3.81
C GLU A 45 26.54 -8.09 3.36
N SER A 46 25.73 -7.68 2.39
CA SER A 46 24.67 -8.50 1.78
C SER A 46 24.67 -8.36 0.26
N VAL A 47 24.06 -9.30 -0.42
CA VAL A 47 23.96 -9.29 -1.89
C VAL A 47 22.52 -9.43 -2.32
N ILE A 48 22.08 -8.52 -3.19
CA ILE A 48 20.74 -8.61 -3.81
C ILE A 48 20.85 -9.56 -5.00
N LEU A 49 20.08 -10.66 -4.95
CA LEU A 49 19.94 -11.57 -6.07
C LEU A 49 18.54 -11.48 -6.67
N ASP A 50 18.52 -11.23 -7.96
CA ASP A 50 17.35 -11.29 -8.80
C ASP A 50 17.67 -11.95 -10.15
N ARG A 51 16.68 -12.02 -11.04
CA ARG A 51 16.89 -12.63 -12.35
C ARG A 51 18.00 -11.95 -13.14
N LEU A 52 18.01 -10.62 -13.13
CA LEU A 52 18.97 -9.84 -13.92
C LEU A 52 20.39 -10.03 -13.41
N THR A 53 20.58 -10.01 -12.09
CA THR A 53 21.88 -10.20 -11.46
C THR A 53 22.44 -11.60 -11.76
N VAL A 54 21.60 -12.63 -11.68
CA VAL A 54 22.04 -14.01 -11.88
C VAL A 54 22.28 -14.36 -13.35
N GLU A 55 21.55 -13.73 -14.28
CA GLU A 55 21.66 -14.02 -15.72
C GLU A 55 22.68 -13.14 -16.45
N LYS A 56 22.91 -11.90 -16.01
CA LYS A 56 23.71 -10.90 -16.74
C LYS A 56 25.11 -10.65 -16.14
N ASP A 57 25.32 -10.97 -14.89
CA ASP A 57 26.58 -10.66 -14.17
C ASP A 57 27.78 -11.53 -14.64
N GLY A 58 27.55 -12.59 -15.39
CA GLY A 58 28.60 -13.52 -15.84
C GLY A 58 29.33 -14.24 -14.69
N SER A 59 28.98 -13.97 -13.44
CA SER A 59 29.57 -14.58 -12.25
C SER A 59 29.08 -16.02 -12.09
N ASP A 60 29.97 -16.90 -11.64
CA ASP A 60 29.56 -18.23 -11.19
C ASP A 60 28.88 -18.17 -9.83
N TRP A 61 27.60 -17.78 -9.84
CA TRP A 61 26.77 -17.70 -8.63
C TRP A 61 26.66 -19.02 -7.89
N ARG A 62 26.72 -20.16 -8.58
CA ARG A 62 26.76 -21.49 -7.96
C ARG A 62 27.98 -21.59 -7.04
N LYS A 63 29.17 -21.27 -7.54
CA LYS A 63 30.41 -21.28 -6.78
C LYS A 63 30.35 -20.27 -5.64
N ARG A 64 29.92 -19.03 -5.90
CA ARG A 64 29.84 -17.97 -4.88
C ARG A 64 28.85 -18.32 -3.76
N LEU A 65 27.73 -18.96 -4.07
CA LEU A 65 26.74 -19.39 -3.08
C LEU A 65 27.11 -20.67 -2.35
N THR A 66 28.03 -21.49 -2.88
CA THR A 66 28.54 -22.71 -2.21
C THR A 66 29.82 -22.46 -1.45
N ASP A 67 30.62 -21.45 -1.84
CA ASP A 67 31.83 -21.06 -1.12
C ASP A 67 31.46 -20.35 0.19
N ASN A 68 31.95 -20.92 1.31
CA ASN A 68 31.64 -20.45 2.66
C ASN A 68 32.20 -19.06 3.03
N LYS A 69 32.95 -18.41 2.15
CA LYS A 69 33.61 -17.13 2.42
C LYS A 69 33.05 -15.95 1.61
N SER A 70 32.38 -16.22 0.46
CA SER A 70 32.09 -15.17 -0.51
C SER A 70 30.78 -14.42 -0.28
N VAL A 71 29.68 -15.11 0.05
CA VAL A 71 28.36 -14.50 0.24
C VAL A 71 27.65 -15.15 1.41
N ARG A 72 27.40 -14.40 2.46
CA ARG A 72 26.73 -14.91 3.67
C ARG A 72 25.26 -14.52 3.74
N ILE A 73 24.87 -13.34 3.24
CA ILE A 73 23.52 -12.80 3.32
C ILE A 73 23.03 -12.52 1.91
N VAL A 74 21.89 -13.10 1.55
CA VAL A 74 21.24 -12.92 0.25
C VAL A 74 19.87 -12.27 0.45
N LEU A 75 19.66 -11.14 -0.21
CA LEU A 75 18.40 -10.41 -0.28
C LEU A 75 17.68 -10.73 -1.59
N THR A 76 16.42 -11.12 -1.54
CA THR A 76 15.66 -11.48 -2.75
C THR A 76 14.16 -11.25 -2.58
N SER A 77 13.43 -11.16 -3.69
CA SER A 77 11.97 -11.10 -3.65
C SER A 77 11.36 -12.47 -3.33
N TYR A 78 10.12 -12.51 -2.84
CA TYR A 78 9.44 -13.78 -2.55
C TYR A 78 9.39 -14.72 -3.76
N ASP A 79 9.10 -14.19 -4.96
CA ASP A 79 9.02 -14.98 -6.19
C ASP A 79 10.38 -15.54 -6.58
N TYR A 80 11.42 -14.71 -6.45
CA TYR A 80 12.75 -15.14 -6.82
C TYR A 80 13.38 -16.04 -5.77
N SER A 81 13.02 -15.93 -4.48
CA SER A 81 13.45 -16.84 -3.42
C SER A 81 13.20 -18.31 -3.80
N SER A 82 11.99 -18.60 -4.23
CA SER A 82 11.61 -19.96 -4.64
C SER A 82 12.37 -20.42 -5.90
N LYS A 83 12.57 -19.51 -6.86
CA LYS A 83 13.35 -19.80 -8.08
C LYS A 83 14.82 -20.01 -7.75
N LEU A 84 15.38 -19.20 -6.86
CA LEU A 84 16.79 -19.30 -6.42
C LEU A 84 17.03 -20.63 -5.72
N MET A 85 16.18 -21.00 -4.77
CA MET A 85 16.30 -22.27 -4.04
C MET A 85 16.16 -23.49 -4.96
N LYS A 86 15.30 -23.43 -5.97
CA LYS A 86 15.17 -24.50 -6.99
C LYS A 86 16.36 -24.54 -7.95
N ARG A 87 16.92 -23.38 -8.31
CA ARG A 87 18.05 -23.28 -9.24
C ARG A 87 19.37 -23.77 -8.63
N PHE A 88 19.53 -23.58 -7.31
CA PHE A 88 20.72 -23.96 -6.56
C PHE A 88 20.36 -24.84 -5.35
N PRO A 89 19.86 -26.07 -5.58
CA PRO A 89 19.40 -26.94 -4.51
C PRO A 89 20.54 -27.43 -3.59
N GLU A 90 21.77 -27.36 -4.05
CA GLU A 90 22.99 -27.68 -3.29
C GLU A 90 23.33 -26.62 -2.21
N VAL A 91 22.78 -25.39 -2.32
CA VAL A 91 23.00 -24.34 -1.34
C VAL A 91 22.21 -24.63 -0.07
N LYS A 92 22.91 -24.84 1.02
CA LYS A 92 22.30 -25.03 2.35
C LYS A 92 22.08 -23.68 3.00
N TRP A 93 20.82 -23.36 3.22
CA TRP A 93 20.42 -22.18 3.96
C TRP A 93 20.31 -22.52 5.44
N ASP A 94 21.00 -21.77 6.29
CA ASP A 94 21.03 -22.01 7.73
C ASP A 94 19.93 -21.23 8.45
N PHE A 95 19.49 -20.12 7.88
CA PHE A 95 18.45 -19.27 8.44
C PHE A 95 17.70 -18.49 7.35
N ILE A 96 16.40 -18.24 7.57
CA ILE A 96 15.58 -17.44 6.66
C ILE A 96 14.89 -16.31 7.43
N ILE A 97 14.93 -15.09 6.89
CA ILE A 97 14.13 -13.96 7.34
C ILE A 97 13.09 -13.66 6.27
N ILE A 98 11.83 -13.51 6.65
CA ILE A 98 10.75 -13.12 5.75
C ILE A 98 10.17 -11.81 6.27
N ASP A 99 10.42 -10.71 5.55
CA ASP A 99 9.83 -9.41 5.90
C ASP A 99 8.47 -9.22 5.23
N GLU A 100 7.60 -8.43 5.85
CA GLU A 100 6.20 -8.23 5.48
C GLU A 100 5.47 -9.55 5.18
N ALA A 101 5.68 -10.53 6.07
CA ALA A 101 5.23 -11.91 5.93
C ALA A 101 3.71 -12.06 5.76
N HIS A 102 2.92 -11.05 6.13
CA HIS A 102 1.49 -11.02 5.89
C HIS A 102 1.11 -11.19 4.40
N ASN A 103 2.02 -10.90 3.47
CA ASN A 103 1.83 -11.16 2.04
C ASN A 103 1.85 -12.65 1.67
N LEU A 104 2.27 -13.51 2.60
CA LEU A 104 2.38 -14.96 2.41
C LEU A 104 1.38 -15.78 3.27
N ARG A 105 0.45 -15.13 3.97
CA ARG A 105 -0.49 -15.76 4.91
C ARG A 105 -1.34 -16.89 4.32
N ASN A 106 -1.73 -16.77 3.05
CA ASN A 106 -2.59 -17.74 2.36
C ASN A 106 -1.79 -18.93 1.80
N VAL A 107 -1.01 -19.59 2.63
CA VAL A 107 -0.13 -20.69 2.21
C VAL A 107 -0.90 -21.86 1.60
N PHE A 108 -2.07 -22.18 2.15
CA PHE A 108 -2.83 -23.37 1.77
C PHE A 108 -3.86 -23.10 0.66
N HIS A 109 -4.39 -21.87 0.57
CA HIS A 109 -5.47 -21.50 -0.35
C HIS A 109 -5.09 -20.36 -1.31
N GLY A 110 -3.83 -19.89 -1.26
CA GLY A 110 -3.41 -18.70 -1.97
C GLY A 110 -2.48 -18.94 -3.16
N THR A 111 -1.64 -17.95 -3.40
CA THR A 111 -0.76 -17.89 -4.56
C THR A 111 0.27 -19.00 -4.60
N LYS A 112 0.62 -19.47 -5.81
CA LYS A 112 1.73 -20.41 -6.04
C LYS A 112 3.04 -19.96 -5.37
N ARG A 113 3.22 -18.65 -5.22
CA ARG A 113 4.35 -17.99 -4.57
C ARG A 113 4.50 -18.40 -3.10
N ALA A 114 3.43 -18.21 -2.30
CA ALA A 114 3.43 -18.53 -0.87
C ALA A 114 3.66 -20.03 -0.65
N LYS A 115 2.95 -20.87 -1.41
CA LYS A 115 3.08 -22.32 -1.33
C LYS A 115 4.49 -22.80 -1.67
N ASN A 116 5.09 -22.28 -2.74
CA ASN A 116 6.44 -22.66 -3.14
C ASN A 116 7.49 -22.28 -2.08
N LEU A 117 7.43 -21.06 -1.56
CA LEU A 117 8.37 -20.62 -0.52
C LEU A 117 8.21 -21.41 0.77
N TYR A 118 6.97 -21.71 1.16
CA TYR A 118 6.67 -22.56 2.29
C TYR A 118 7.31 -23.95 2.13
N GLU A 119 7.04 -24.66 1.03
CA GLU A 119 7.56 -26.00 0.78
C GLU A 119 9.10 -26.05 0.77
N LEU A 120 9.73 -25.09 0.13
CA LEU A 120 11.19 -25.04 0.00
C LEU A 120 11.90 -24.59 1.29
N SER A 121 11.20 -23.89 2.18
CA SER A 121 11.76 -23.43 3.45
C SER A 121 11.51 -24.36 4.64
N LYS A 122 10.83 -25.51 4.41
CA LYS A 122 10.58 -26.50 5.47
C LYS A 122 11.87 -26.96 6.14
N GLY A 123 11.83 -27.04 7.47
CA GLY A 123 12.98 -27.52 8.27
C GLY A 123 14.11 -26.50 8.43
N ILE A 124 14.06 -25.34 7.77
CA ILE A 124 15.05 -24.28 7.95
C ILE A 124 14.55 -23.33 9.04
N PRO A 125 15.37 -23.03 10.06
CA PRO A 125 15.05 -22.03 11.08
C PRO A 125 14.72 -20.67 10.43
N LYS A 126 13.67 -20.00 10.91
CA LYS A 126 13.25 -18.73 10.30
C LYS A 126 12.55 -17.79 11.26
N ILE A 127 12.57 -16.51 10.92
CA ILE A 127 11.72 -15.48 11.52
C ILE A 127 10.85 -14.82 10.48
N LEU A 128 9.66 -14.44 10.88
CA LEU A 128 8.69 -13.72 10.10
C LEU A 128 8.49 -12.34 10.71
N LEU A 129 8.67 -11.31 9.90
CA LEU A 129 8.46 -9.93 10.31
C LEU A 129 7.16 -9.43 9.67
N THR A 130 6.27 -8.89 10.47
CA THR A 130 5.04 -8.28 9.97
C THR A 130 4.53 -7.21 10.93
N ALA A 131 3.89 -6.19 10.39
CA ALA A 131 3.16 -5.22 11.20
C ALA A 131 1.80 -5.77 11.65
N THR A 132 1.24 -6.71 10.88
CA THR A 132 -0.14 -7.20 11.01
C THR A 132 -0.16 -8.71 10.82
N PRO A 133 0.14 -9.50 11.86
CA PRO A 133 0.13 -10.97 11.77
C PRO A 133 -1.28 -11.52 11.54
N LEU A 134 -2.30 -10.75 11.87
CA LEU A 134 -3.72 -11.08 11.75
C LEU A 134 -4.41 -9.95 10.97
N GLN A 135 -4.96 -10.26 9.80
CA GLN A 135 -5.66 -9.27 8.99
C GLN A 135 -7.11 -9.66 8.70
N ASN A 136 -7.36 -10.90 8.28
CA ASN A 136 -8.66 -11.32 7.76
C ASN A 136 -9.36 -12.33 8.66
N SER A 137 -8.61 -13.31 9.14
CA SER A 137 -9.16 -14.42 9.92
C SER A 137 -8.08 -15.06 10.79
N LEU A 138 -8.49 -15.82 11.77
CA LEU A 138 -7.57 -16.67 12.53
C LEU A 138 -6.84 -17.68 11.62
N THR A 139 -7.43 -18.03 10.47
CA THR A 139 -6.80 -18.91 9.48
C THR A 139 -5.53 -18.29 8.89
N ASP A 140 -5.46 -16.94 8.76
CA ASP A 140 -4.24 -16.25 8.33
C ASP A 140 -3.08 -16.50 9.32
N LEU A 141 -3.40 -16.47 10.61
CA LEU A 141 -2.42 -16.77 11.65
C LEU A 141 -1.94 -18.23 11.59
N HIS A 142 -2.86 -19.18 11.34
CA HIS A 142 -2.50 -20.57 11.08
C HIS A 142 -1.51 -20.68 9.91
N GLY A 143 -1.77 -19.98 8.80
CA GLY A 143 -0.86 -19.95 7.65
C GLY A 143 0.53 -19.43 7.99
N LEU A 144 0.63 -18.31 8.72
CA LEU A 144 1.91 -17.72 9.10
C LEU A 144 2.68 -18.59 10.11
N VAL A 145 2.00 -19.11 11.15
CA VAL A 145 2.64 -19.97 12.14
C VAL A 145 3.09 -21.29 11.54
N SER A 146 2.38 -21.79 10.53
CA SER A 146 2.79 -22.99 9.79
C SER A 146 4.12 -22.81 9.05
N PHE A 147 4.50 -21.59 8.66
CA PHE A 147 5.85 -21.31 8.13
C PHE A 147 6.93 -21.58 9.17
N ILE A 148 6.66 -21.27 10.45
CA ILE A 148 7.60 -21.49 11.54
C ILE A 148 7.64 -22.97 11.88
N ASP A 149 6.50 -23.52 12.30
CA ASP A 149 6.34 -24.95 12.60
C ASP A 149 4.88 -25.39 12.46
N GLN A 150 4.63 -26.26 11.49
CA GLN A 150 3.29 -26.81 11.25
C GLN A 150 2.74 -27.62 12.44
N ARG A 151 3.61 -28.12 13.32
CA ARG A 151 3.21 -28.95 14.47
C ARG A 151 2.50 -28.16 15.56
N ILE A 152 2.69 -26.83 15.62
CA ILE A 152 2.09 -25.98 16.65
C ILE A 152 0.56 -26.06 16.58
N PHE A 153 0.00 -25.88 15.39
CA PHE A 153 -1.46 -25.88 15.23
C PHE A 153 -2.02 -27.11 14.50
N GLY A 154 -1.15 -27.94 13.93
CA GLY A 154 -1.56 -29.09 13.13
C GLY A 154 -2.22 -28.68 11.79
N SER A 155 -3.17 -29.49 11.33
CA SER A 155 -3.88 -29.20 10.09
C SER A 155 -4.90 -28.07 10.27
N GLU A 156 -5.21 -27.35 9.17
CA GLU A 156 -6.21 -26.29 9.17
C GLU A 156 -7.58 -26.74 9.70
N LYS A 157 -7.98 -27.98 9.40
CA LYS A 157 -9.23 -28.55 9.94
C LYS A 157 -9.23 -28.63 11.46
N VAL A 158 -8.11 -29.03 12.05
CA VAL A 158 -7.95 -29.12 13.51
C VAL A 158 -7.96 -27.71 14.11
N PHE A 159 -7.24 -26.78 13.49
CA PHE A 159 -7.20 -25.39 13.91
C PHE A 159 -8.58 -24.73 13.88
N ASN A 160 -9.33 -24.89 12.80
CA ASN A 160 -10.66 -24.32 12.64
C ASN A 160 -11.64 -24.89 13.68
N LYS A 161 -11.62 -26.21 13.87
CA LYS A 161 -12.48 -26.86 14.87
C LYS A 161 -12.18 -26.38 16.28
N ARG A 162 -10.89 -26.22 16.66
CA ARG A 162 -10.47 -25.86 18.02
C ARG A 162 -10.66 -24.36 18.30
N TYR A 163 -10.21 -23.50 17.41
CA TYR A 163 -10.08 -22.07 17.68
C TYR A 163 -11.14 -21.21 16.99
N ILE A 164 -11.72 -21.65 15.88
CA ILE A 164 -12.79 -20.90 15.19
C ILE A 164 -14.16 -21.37 15.70
N GLU A 165 -14.43 -22.67 15.67
CA GLU A 165 -15.70 -23.24 16.11
C GLU A 165 -15.74 -23.37 17.64
N GLY A 166 -14.70 -23.94 18.23
CA GLY A 166 -14.58 -24.20 19.66
C GLY A 166 -14.26 -22.98 20.53
N GLN A 167 -13.78 -21.87 19.91
CA GLN A 167 -13.48 -20.60 20.58
C GLN A 167 -12.49 -20.69 21.77
N ASP A 168 -11.57 -21.64 21.72
CA ASP A 168 -10.56 -21.81 22.77
C ASP A 168 -9.38 -20.84 22.59
N TYR A 169 -9.64 -19.57 22.92
CA TYR A 169 -8.64 -18.50 22.75
C TYR A 169 -7.56 -18.51 23.84
N SER A 170 -7.86 -19.08 25.00
CA SER A 170 -6.89 -19.22 26.08
C SER A 170 -5.78 -20.17 25.68
N ASP A 171 -6.16 -21.28 25.06
CA ASP A 171 -5.21 -22.24 24.54
C ASP A 171 -4.46 -21.68 23.31
N LEU A 172 -5.15 -21.02 22.40
CA LEU A 172 -4.51 -20.33 21.27
C LEU A 172 -3.40 -19.39 21.72
N LYS A 173 -3.67 -18.60 22.77
CA LYS A 173 -2.71 -17.66 23.36
C LYS A 173 -1.50 -18.38 23.95
N ARG A 174 -1.71 -19.47 24.64
CA ARG A 174 -0.63 -20.29 25.21
C ARG A 174 0.26 -20.87 24.14
N GLU A 175 -0.31 -21.42 23.07
CA GLU A 175 0.44 -21.99 21.94
C GLU A 175 1.19 -20.92 21.11
N LEU A 176 0.68 -19.67 21.05
CA LEU A 176 1.33 -18.55 20.36
C LEU A 176 2.47 -17.93 21.15
N SER A 177 2.38 -17.92 22.49
CA SER A 177 3.32 -17.22 23.36
C SER A 177 4.81 -17.52 23.07
N PRO A 178 5.23 -18.77 22.78
CA PRO A 178 6.65 -19.06 22.50
C PRO A 178 7.11 -18.66 21.10
N VAL A 179 6.20 -18.35 20.16
CA VAL A 179 6.55 -18.12 18.74
C VAL A 179 6.14 -16.74 18.21
N LEU A 180 5.36 -15.97 18.98
CA LEU A 180 4.89 -14.66 18.59
C LEU A 180 5.30 -13.59 19.59
N TYR A 181 6.16 -12.67 19.16
CA TYR A 181 6.54 -11.49 19.92
C TYR A 181 5.91 -10.24 19.28
N ARG A 182 5.35 -9.38 20.10
CA ARG A 182 4.73 -8.14 19.67
C ARG A 182 5.13 -6.99 20.57
N THR A 183 5.73 -5.96 20.00
CA THR A 183 6.08 -4.73 20.70
C THR A 183 5.08 -3.64 20.32
N LEU A 184 4.27 -3.20 21.25
CA LEU A 184 3.34 -2.09 21.05
C LEU A 184 4.06 -0.76 21.31
N ARG A 185 3.64 0.30 20.60
CA ARG A 185 4.16 1.66 20.85
C ARG A 185 3.95 2.11 22.29
N LYS A 186 2.81 1.77 22.88
CA LYS A 186 2.50 2.08 24.27
C LYS A 186 3.50 1.48 25.27
N ASP A 187 4.05 0.29 24.96
CA ASP A 187 4.96 -0.42 25.84
C ASP A 187 6.35 0.24 25.87
N VAL A 188 6.74 0.81 24.72
CA VAL A 188 8.02 1.54 24.59
C VAL A 188 7.90 3.05 24.86
N ALA A 189 6.70 3.56 25.10
CA ALA A 189 6.49 4.98 25.40
C ALA A 189 7.24 5.45 26.67
N LYS A 190 7.52 4.54 27.59
CA LYS A 190 8.32 4.81 28.80
C LYS A 190 9.79 5.13 28.49
N TYR A 191 10.28 4.62 27.35
CA TYR A 191 11.69 4.73 26.93
C TYR A 191 11.88 5.69 25.75
N MET A 192 10.82 5.96 24.99
CA MET A 192 10.87 6.74 23.77
C MET A 192 9.79 7.82 23.78
N ASN A 193 10.20 9.07 23.66
CA ASN A 193 9.26 10.19 23.59
C ASN A 193 8.71 10.32 22.16
N PHE A 194 7.54 9.75 21.90
CA PHE A 194 6.82 9.97 20.65
C PHE A 194 6.02 11.27 20.71
N LYS A 195 6.09 12.05 19.65
CA LYS A 195 5.26 13.24 19.50
C LYS A 195 3.79 12.87 19.31
N LYS A 196 2.91 13.79 19.66
CA LYS A 196 1.47 13.61 19.44
C LYS A 196 1.16 13.64 17.95
N ARG A 197 0.08 13.02 17.58
CA ARG A 197 -0.53 13.19 16.27
C ARG A 197 -1.96 13.68 16.44
N THR A 198 -2.35 14.60 15.58
CA THR A 198 -3.70 15.15 15.51
C THR A 198 -4.20 15.08 14.10
N CYS A 199 -5.50 14.92 13.93
CA CYS A 199 -6.12 14.99 12.62
C CYS A 199 -7.03 16.21 12.53
N LYS A 200 -6.97 16.86 11.37
CA LYS A 200 -7.91 17.92 10.99
C LYS A 200 -8.62 17.51 9.72
N THR A 201 -9.84 17.95 9.54
CA THR A 201 -10.61 17.74 8.32
C THR A 201 -10.87 19.08 7.66
N VAL A 202 -10.69 19.15 6.36
CA VAL A 202 -11.11 20.28 5.54
C VAL A 202 -12.22 19.78 4.63
N ASP A 203 -13.42 20.28 4.90
CA ASP A 203 -14.62 19.90 4.19
C ASP A 203 -14.74 20.67 2.87
N PHE A 204 -15.31 20.02 1.86
CA PHE A 204 -15.63 20.67 0.59
C PHE A 204 -16.97 20.14 0.03
N THR A 205 -17.55 20.93 -0.86
CA THR A 205 -18.77 20.60 -1.60
C THR A 205 -18.49 20.67 -3.09
N LEU A 206 -19.09 19.75 -3.84
CA LEU A 206 -18.93 19.68 -5.30
C LEU A 206 -19.63 20.86 -5.97
N SER A 207 -19.08 21.33 -7.08
CA SER A 207 -19.76 22.23 -8.01
C SER A 207 -20.89 21.51 -8.75
N GLN A 208 -21.77 22.26 -9.40
CA GLN A 208 -22.89 21.67 -10.16
C GLN A 208 -22.42 20.75 -11.29
N ASP A 209 -21.35 21.15 -12.00
CA ASP A 209 -20.75 20.31 -13.06
C ASP A 209 -20.12 19.02 -12.49
N GLU A 210 -19.49 19.10 -11.32
CA GLU A 210 -18.96 17.92 -10.65
C GLU A 210 -20.10 16.98 -10.20
N ILE A 211 -21.20 17.50 -9.69
CA ILE A 211 -22.39 16.70 -9.32
C ILE A 211 -22.96 16.01 -10.57
N GLU A 212 -23.09 16.72 -11.69
CA GLU A 212 -23.54 16.13 -12.96
C GLU A 212 -22.60 15.00 -13.40
N LEU A 213 -21.29 15.23 -13.33
CA LEU A 213 -20.28 14.23 -13.67
C LEU A 213 -20.42 12.97 -12.80
N TYR A 214 -20.55 13.14 -11.48
CA TYR A 214 -20.74 12.02 -10.55
C TYR A 214 -21.98 11.19 -10.87
N GLN A 215 -23.11 11.84 -11.15
CA GLN A 215 -24.36 11.17 -11.50
C GLN A 215 -24.22 10.36 -12.79
N ARG A 216 -23.72 10.98 -13.86
CA ARG A 216 -23.52 10.31 -15.16
C ARG A 216 -22.59 9.11 -15.08
N VAL A 217 -21.46 9.26 -14.42
CA VAL A 217 -20.49 8.15 -14.25
C VAL A 217 -21.10 7.04 -13.41
N ASN A 218 -21.84 7.35 -12.34
CA ASN A 218 -22.51 6.33 -11.54
C ASN A 218 -23.57 5.58 -12.35
N ASP A 219 -24.40 6.27 -13.13
CA ASP A 219 -25.42 5.65 -13.97
C ASP A 219 -24.80 4.79 -15.08
N PHE A 220 -23.70 5.25 -15.67
CA PHE A 220 -22.91 4.49 -16.64
C PHE A 220 -22.38 3.18 -16.03
N LEU A 221 -21.76 3.23 -14.87
CA LEU A 221 -21.14 2.07 -14.22
C LEU A 221 -22.13 1.04 -13.66
N LYS A 222 -23.41 1.43 -13.47
CA LYS A 222 -24.49 0.53 -13.01
C LYS A 222 -25.08 -0.36 -14.11
N ARG A 223 -24.81 -0.07 -15.37
CA ARG A 223 -25.33 -0.87 -16.49
C ARG A 223 -24.85 -2.32 -16.39
N GLU A 224 -25.73 -3.27 -16.63
CA GLU A 224 -25.38 -4.70 -16.60
C GLU A 224 -24.35 -5.07 -17.64
N LEU A 225 -24.44 -4.47 -18.84
CA LEU A 225 -23.53 -4.71 -19.96
C LEU A 225 -22.85 -3.41 -20.37
N LEU A 226 -21.52 -3.44 -20.41
CA LEU A 226 -20.65 -2.38 -20.93
C LEU A 226 -19.63 -3.01 -21.89
N TYR A 227 -19.65 -2.60 -23.16
CA TYR A 227 -18.70 -3.07 -24.16
C TYR A 227 -17.32 -2.46 -24.00
N SER A 228 -17.24 -1.27 -23.37
CA SER A 228 -15.98 -0.59 -23.07
C SER A 228 -15.18 -1.27 -21.96
N ILE A 229 -15.83 -2.06 -21.11
CA ILE A 229 -15.22 -2.70 -19.94
C ILE A 229 -15.27 -4.23 -20.12
N PRO A 230 -14.11 -4.94 -20.15
CA PRO A 230 -14.08 -6.38 -20.19
C PRO A 230 -14.77 -7.02 -19.00
N THR A 231 -15.40 -8.17 -19.23
CA THR A 231 -16.11 -8.94 -18.21
C THR A 231 -15.17 -9.52 -17.17
N SER A 232 -13.97 -9.96 -17.61
CA SER A 232 -12.95 -10.63 -16.80
C SER A 232 -12.50 -9.82 -15.58
N ASN A 233 -12.42 -8.49 -15.70
CA ASN A 233 -11.90 -7.62 -14.62
C ASN A 233 -12.86 -6.45 -14.30
N ARG A 234 -14.12 -6.59 -14.64
CA ARG A 234 -15.13 -5.53 -14.54
C ARG A 234 -15.18 -4.88 -13.16
N GLY A 235 -15.21 -5.67 -12.09
CA GLY A 235 -15.31 -5.15 -10.73
C GLY A 235 -14.13 -4.26 -10.36
N LEU A 236 -12.95 -4.65 -10.78
CA LEU A 236 -11.72 -3.91 -10.52
C LEU A 236 -11.69 -2.58 -11.27
N ILE A 237 -12.06 -2.59 -12.56
CA ILE A 237 -12.11 -1.39 -13.39
C ILE A 237 -13.13 -0.39 -12.85
N ILE A 238 -14.32 -0.85 -12.45
CA ILE A 238 -15.33 -0.02 -11.81
C ILE A 238 -14.78 0.63 -10.53
N LEU A 239 -14.06 -0.14 -9.71
CA LEU A 239 -13.41 0.37 -8.49
C LEU A 239 -12.44 1.51 -8.81
N VAL A 240 -11.57 1.32 -9.81
CA VAL A 240 -10.60 2.33 -10.24
C VAL A 240 -11.29 3.58 -10.76
N ILE A 241 -12.28 3.43 -11.64
CA ILE A 241 -13.02 4.59 -12.17
C ILE A 241 -13.67 5.39 -11.03
N ARG A 242 -14.24 4.73 -10.01
CA ARG A 242 -14.82 5.40 -8.84
C ARG A 242 -13.77 6.13 -8.00
N LYS A 243 -12.60 5.53 -7.79
CA LYS A 243 -11.48 6.18 -7.10
C LYS A 243 -10.99 7.41 -7.87
N LEU A 244 -10.83 7.30 -9.20
CA LEU A 244 -10.46 8.42 -10.05
C LEU A 244 -11.50 9.54 -10.04
N LEU A 245 -12.80 9.20 -10.09
CA LEU A 245 -13.90 10.16 -9.97
C LEU A 245 -13.83 10.92 -8.65
N ALA A 246 -13.56 10.23 -7.53
CA ALA A 246 -13.39 10.86 -6.22
C ALA A 246 -12.09 11.66 -6.09
N SER A 247 -11.12 11.41 -6.94
CA SER A 247 -9.81 12.07 -6.94
C SER A 247 -9.81 13.35 -7.79
N SER A 248 -9.99 13.23 -9.10
CA SER A 248 -10.08 14.41 -9.97
C SER A 248 -10.78 14.12 -11.30
N SER A 249 -11.51 15.11 -11.84
CA SER A 249 -12.11 15.04 -13.19
C SER A 249 -11.05 14.89 -14.29
N PHE A 250 -9.84 15.41 -14.09
CA PHE A 250 -8.73 15.31 -15.05
C PHE A 250 -8.20 13.88 -15.18
N ALA A 251 -8.04 13.16 -14.06
CA ALA A 251 -7.64 11.77 -14.09
C ALA A 251 -8.70 10.89 -14.77
N LEU A 252 -9.97 11.25 -14.61
CA LEU A 252 -11.10 10.54 -15.20
C LEU A 252 -11.17 10.69 -16.73
N ILE A 253 -10.89 11.90 -17.27
CA ILE A 253 -10.94 12.16 -18.72
C ILE A 253 -10.08 11.18 -19.50
N GLU A 254 -8.82 11.01 -19.13
CA GLU A 254 -7.91 10.10 -19.84
C GLU A 254 -8.41 8.65 -19.79
N THR A 255 -9.01 8.23 -18.68
CA THR A 255 -9.59 6.90 -18.54
C THR A 255 -10.77 6.72 -19.50
N PHE A 256 -11.68 7.68 -19.57
CA PHE A 256 -12.82 7.63 -20.49
C PHE A 256 -12.40 7.75 -21.96
N GLU A 257 -11.31 8.46 -22.28
CA GLU A 257 -10.73 8.47 -23.63
C GLU A 257 -10.19 7.07 -24.03
N ILE A 258 -9.62 6.31 -23.10
CA ILE A 258 -9.23 4.90 -23.35
C ILE A 258 -10.47 4.04 -23.64
N LEU A 259 -11.53 4.17 -22.81
CA LEU A 259 -12.79 3.45 -23.03
C LEU A 259 -13.42 3.80 -24.39
N LYS A 260 -13.42 5.09 -24.76
CA LYS A 260 -13.87 5.57 -26.07
C LYS A 260 -13.10 4.90 -27.21
N ASN A 261 -11.76 4.94 -27.18
CA ASN A 261 -10.92 4.34 -28.21
C ASN A 261 -11.19 2.84 -28.37
N ARG A 262 -11.48 2.14 -27.26
CA ARG A 262 -11.88 0.73 -27.33
C ARG A 262 -13.23 0.55 -28.04
N LEU A 263 -14.23 1.36 -27.70
CA LEU A 263 -15.55 1.31 -28.36
C LEU A 263 -15.48 1.61 -29.85
N GLU A 264 -14.68 2.59 -30.26
CA GLU A 264 -14.46 2.94 -31.67
C GLU A 264 -13.86 1.74 -32.45
N LYS A 265 -12.84 1.09 -31.89
CA LYS A 265 -12.24 -0.11 -32.50
C LYS A 265 -13.22 -1.27 -32.59
N LEU A 266 -14.05 -1.49 -31.57
CA LEU A 266 -15.10 -2.51 -31.58
C LEU A 266 -16.18 -2.21 -32.64
N TYR A 267 -16.55 -0.95 -32.78
CA TYR A 267 -17.54 -0.49 -33.79
C TYR A 267 -17.04 -0.70 -35.23
N GLU A 268 -15.76 -0.45 -35.48
CA GLU A 268 -15.10 -0.69 -36.77
C GLU A 268 -14.91 -2.16 -37.13
N GLY A 269 -15.21 -3.09 -36.22
CA GLY A 269 -15.13 -4.53 -36.46
C GLY A 269 -13.71 -5.12 -36.35
N SER A 270 -12.78 -4.41 -35.69
CA SER A 270 -11.45 -4.93 -35.38
C SER A 270 -11.55 -6.11 -34.43
N LYS A 271 -10.94 -7.25 -34.79
CA LYS A 271 -10.94 -8.45 -33.96
C LYS A 271 -10.25 -8.19 -32.61
N SER A 272 -10.72 -8.86 -31.58
CA SER A 272 -10.37 -8.82 -30.14
C SER A 272 -8.90 -8.52 -29.76
N ALA A 273 -7.91 -8.93 -30.55
CA ALA A 273 -6.48 -8.72 -30.24
C ALA A 273 -6.06 -7.23 -30.16
N ASN A 274 -6.63 -6.35 -31.02
CA ASN A 274 -6.31 -4.91 -31.00
C ASN A 274 -7.08 -4.14 -29.90
N ALA A 275 -8.14 -4.74 -29.36
CA ALA A 275 -8.85 -4.20 -28.19
C ALA A 275 -8.06 -4.45 -26.90
N GLN A 276 -7.23 -5.49 -26.87
CA GLN A 276 -6.36 -5.85 -25.75
C GLN A 276 -5.21 -4.84 -25.59
N GLU A 277 -4.57 -4.37 -26.67
CA GLU A 277 -3.47 -3.38 -26.60
C GLU A 277 -3.88 -2.05 -25.92
N GLY A 278 -5.09 -1.57 -26.20
CA GLY A 278 -5.63 -0.38 -25.52
C GLY A 278 -5.90 -0.61 -24.03
N PHE A 279 -6.16 -1.89 -23.69
CA PHE A 279 -6.46 -2.31 -22.34
C PHE A 279 -5.19 -2.61 -21.53
N ASP A 280 -4.14 -3.13 -22.17
CA ASP A 280 -2.81 -3.29 -21.56
C ASP A 280 -2.24 -1.92 -21.14
N LEU A 281 -2.51 -0.87 -21.92
CA LEU A 281 -2.18 0.51 -21.52
C LEU A 281 -2.98 0.95 -20.28
N PHE A 282 -4.28 0.63 -20.22
CA PHE A 282 -5.09 0.88 -19.03
C PHE A 282 -4.56 0.09 -17.82
N TRP A 283 -4.20 -1.18 -18.00
CA TRP A 283 -3.61 -2.02 -16.97
C TRP A 283 -2.28 -1.48 -16.47
N SER A 284 -1.40 -1.02 -17.33
CA SER A 284 -0.13 -0.41 -16.92
C SER A 284 -0.32 0.83 -16.03
N TYR A 285 -1.47 1.51 -16.14
CA TYR A 285 -1.82 2.62 -15.24
C TYR A 285 -2.51 2.18 -13.95
N VAL A 286 -3.17 1.03 -13.98
CA VAL A 286 -3.99 0.49 -12.87
C VAL A 286 -3.16 -0.40 -11.96
N GLU A 287 -2.17 -1.14 -12.50
CA GLU A 287 -1.26 -2.01 -11.74
C GLU A 287 -0.53 -1.29 -10.60
N ASP A 288 -0.22 -0.01 -10.78
CA ASP A 288 0.42 0.80 -9.74
C ASP A 288 -0.55 1.25 -8.63
N GLU A 289 -1.86 1.23 -8.88
CA GLU A 289 -2.90 1.75 -7.98
C GLU A 289 -3.62 0.66 -7.17
N ILE A 290 -3.41 -0.63 -7.50
CA ILE A 290 -4.15 -1.74 -6.92
C ILE A 290 -3.22 -2.78 -6.31
N ASP A 291 -3.56 -3.15 -5.08
CA ASP A 291 -3.03 -4.34 -4.45
C ASP A 291 -3.75 -5.56 -5.07
N GLU A 292 -3.13 -6.19 -6.08
CA GLU A 292 -3.70 -7.27 -6.91
C GLU A 292 -4.14 -8.53 -6.13
N SER A 293 -3.91 -8.59 -4.83
CA SER A 293 -4.02 -9.82 -4.03
C SER A 293 -5.44 -10.38 -3.86
N GLY A 294 -6.43 -9.90 -4.58
CA GLY A 294 -7.80 -10.30 -4.28
C GLY A 294 -8.80 -10.44 -5.44
N PHE A 295 -8.38 -10.23 -6.67
CA PHE A 295 -9.30 -10.39 -7.82
C PHE A 295 -8.88 -11.61 -8.65
N GLU A 296 -9.82 -12.53 -8.88
CA GLU A 296 -9.62 -13.69 -9.74
C GLU A 296 -9.78 -13.28 -11.21
N GLU A 297 -8.82 -13.66 -12.05
CA GLU A 297 -8.96 -13.57 -13.51
C GLU A 297 -10.02 -14.58 -13.96
N THR A 298 -11.09 -14.10 -14.58
CA THR A 298 -12.04 -14.92 -15.31
C THR A 298 -11.76 -14.80 -16.80
N GLU A 299 -11.95 -15.85 -17.57
CA GLU A 299 -11.82 -15.79 -19.03
C GLU A 299 -12.93 -14.90 -19.61
N ASP A 300 -12.59 -14.08 -20.62
CA ASP A 300 -13.58 -13.26 -21.33
C ASP A 300 -14.53 -14.16 -22.12
N GLU A 301 -15.83 -14.09 -21.85
CA GLU A 301 -16.85 -14.72 -22.67
C GLU A 301 -16.99 -13.95 -23.99
N ASP A 302 -17.08 -14.69 -25.12
CA ASP A 302 -17.36 -14.13 -26.44
C ASP A 302 -18.72 -13.43 -26.45
N THR A 303 -18.73 -12.12 -26.24
CA THR A 303 -19.95 -11.33 -26.25
C THR A 303 -20.35 -10.99 -27.67
N ILE A 304 -21.59 -11.32 -28.08
CA ILE A 304 -22.13 -10.94 -29.39
C ILE A 304 -22.20 -9.42 -29.48
N VAL A 305 -21.37 -8.84 -30.33
CA VAL A 305 -21.22 -7.41 -30.50
C VAL A 305 -22.40 -6.85 -31.31
N GLN A 306 -23.24 -6.04 -30.67
CA GLN A 306 -24.34 -5.34 -31.34
C GLN A 306 -23.97 -3.85 -31.51
N LYS A 307 -23.73 -3.44 -32.76
CA LYS A 307 -23.26 -2.08 -33.12
C LYS A 307 -24.13 -0.95 -32.56
N GLN A 308 -25.44 -1.15 -32.46
CA GLN A 308 -26.36 -0.13 -31.91
C GLN A 308 -26.07 0.20 -30.43
N PHE A 309 -25.77 -0.83 -29.63
CA PHE A 309 -25.46 -0.63 -28.22
C PHE A 309 -24.08 0.01 -28.02
N ILE A 310 -23.09 -0.34 -28.86
CA ILE A 310 -21.77 0.29 -28.84
C ILE A 310 -21.89 1.79 -29.18
N GLN A 311 -22.72 2.14 -30.16
CA GLN A 311 -22.93 3.54 -30.52
C GLN A 311 -23.57 4.33 -29.38
N ALA A 312 -24.59 3.77 -28.73
CA ALA A 312 -25.25 4.41 -27.59
C ALA A 312 -24.28 4.58 -26.39
N GLU A 313 -23.42 3.59 -26.16
CA GLU A 313 -22.39 3.68 -25.12
C GLU A 313 -21.33 4.73 -25.46
N LEU A 314 -20.90 4.81 -26.74
CA LEU A 314 -19.95 5.80 -27.22
C LEU A 314 -20.48 7.24 -27.08
N GLU A 315 -21.76 7.47 -27.37
CA GLU A 315 -22.41 8.76 -27.18
C GLU A 315 -22.36 9.19 -25.71
N GLU A 316 -22.65 8.27 -24.78
CA GLU A 316 -22.61 8.57 -23.35
C GLU A 316 -21.19 8.81 -22.83
N VAL A 317 -20.23 8.00 -23.27
CA VAL A 317 -18.80 8.21 -22.95
C VAL A 317 -18.33 9.59 -23.41
N ASN A 318 -18.74 10.04 -24.64
CA ASN A 318 -18.43 11.38 -25.10
C ASN A 318 -19.07 12.47 -24.23
N ILE A 319 -20.34 12.31 -23.83
CA ILE A 319 -21.01 13.25 -22.91
C ILE A 319 -20.26 13.34 -21.58
N ILE A 320 -19.84 12.21 -21.01
CA ILE A 320 -19.07 12.19 -19.76
C ILE A 320 -17.75 12.94 -19.90
N ILE A 321 -17.03 12.73 -21.01
CA ILE A 321 -15.79 13.44 -21.31
C ILE A 321 -16.04 14.95 -21.43
N ASP A 322 -17.10 15.37 -22.12
CA ASP A 322 -17.44 16.78 -22.31
C ASP A 322 -17.82 17.46 -21.00
N VAL A 323 -18.61 16.79 -20.14
CA VAL A 323 -18.93 17.29 -18.80
C VAL A 323 -17.64 17.42 -17.96
N ALA A 324 -16.77 16.42 -17.98
CA ALA A 324 -15.51 16.47 -17.26
C ALA A 324 -14.59 17.61 -17.74
N LYS A 325 -14.54 17.87 -19.05
CA LYS A 325 -13.77 18.98 -19.65
C LYS A 325 -14.31 20.38 -19.33
N ARG A 326 -15.60 20.51 -18.97
CA ARG A 326 -16.15 21.78 -18.48
C ARG A 326 -15.61 22.20 -17.12
N ILE A 327 -15.24 21.23 -16.29
CA ILE A 327 -14.71 21.47 -14.95
C ILE A 327 -13.29 22.02 -15.05
N LYS A 328 -13.11 23.32 -14.83
CA LYS A 328 -11.81 23.99 -14.92
C LYS A 328 -10.92 23.72 -13.70
N THR A 329 -11.52 23.66 -12.53
CA THR A 329 -10.83 23.39 -11.27
C THR A 329 -11.76 22.60 -10.36
N ASN A 330 -11.30 21.49 -9.84
CA ASN A 330 -12.07 20.69 -8.90
C ASN A 330 -12.21 21.39 -7.54
N ALA A 331 -13.38 21.29 -6.91
CA ALA A 331 -13.64 21.82 -5.57
C ALA A 331 -12.63 21.28 -4.53
N LYS A 332 -12.24 20.02 -4.67
CA LYS A 332 -11.24 19.35 -3.83
C LYS A 332 -9.87 20.03 -3.84
N VAL A 333 -9.43 20.57 -4.99
CA VAL A 333 -8.16 21.33 -5.06
C VAL A 333 -8.26 22.65 -4.32
N ASN A 334 -9.40 23.30 -4.32
CA ASN A 334 -9.59 24.53 -3.52
C ASN A 334 -9.52 24.21 -2.02
N ALA A 335 -10.10 23.09 -1.59
CA ALA A 335 -9.93 22.57 -0.23
C ALA A 335 -8.47 22.25 0.10
N LEU A 336 -7.71 21.70 -0.86
CA LEU A 336 -6.28 21.46 -0.71
C LEU A 336 -5.51 22.77 -0.49
N LYS A 337 -5.79 23.82 -1.28
CA LYS A 337 -5.16 25.14 -1.10
C LYS A 337 -5.38 25.67 0.32
N THR A 338 -6.61 25.54 0.82
CA THR A 338 -6.95 25.89 2.23
C THR A 338 -6.18 25.02 3.22
N ALA A 339 -6.08 23.71 2.99
CA ALA A 339 -5.37 22.79 3.86
C ALA A 339 -3.85 23.13 3.93
N ILE A 340 -3.24 23.49 2.80
CA ILE A 340 -1.83 23.91 2.74
C ILE A 340 -1.64 25.21 3.54
N GLN A 341 -2.55 26.18 3.39
CA GLN A 341 -2.47 27.43 4.16
C GLN A 341 -2.55 27.16 5.67
N ILE A 342 -3.52 26.34 6.11
CA ILE A 342 -3.64 25.94 7.52
C ILE A 342 -2.34 25.27 8.02
N ALA A 343 -1.72 24.43 7.18
CA ALA A 343 -0.49 23.75 7.54
C ALA A 343 0.67 24.75 7.69
N PHE A 344 0.81 25.67 6.76
CA PHE A 344 1.90 26.66 6.79
C PHE A 344 1.72 27.69 7.90
N ASP A 345 0.49 28.14 8.16
CA ASP A 345 0.20 29.05 9.28
C ASP A 345 0.57 28.40 10.62
N TYR A 346 0.16 27.15 10.82
CA TYR A 346 0.54 26.40 12.02
C TYR A 346 2.06 26.26 12.17
N GLN A 347 2.76 25.92 11.09
CA GLN A 347 4.22 25.78 11.12
C GLN A 347 4.91 27.12 11.41
N GLN A 348 4.42 28.21 10.84
CA GLN A 348 4.93 29.56 11.09
C GLN A 348 4.75 29.98 12.55
N GLU A 349 3.58 29.72 13.14
CA GLU A 349 3.30 29.98 14.56
C GLU A 349 4.22 29.21 15.50
N GLN A 350 4.61 28.00 15.12
CA GLN A 350 5.50 27.14 15.90
C GLN A 350 6.99 27.34 15.58
N GLY A 351 7.34 28.23 14.64
CA GLY A 351 8.73 28.42 14.19
C GLY A 351 9.32 27.22 13.44
N ILE A 352 8.46 26.40 12.81
CA ILE A 352 8.85 25.20 12.08
C ILE A 352 8.95 25.54 10.57
N PRO A 353 9.94 25.00 9.84
CA PRO A 353 10.00 25.19 8.38
C PRO A 353 8.73 24.71 7.67
N GLN A 354 8.22 25.54 6.75
CA GLN A 354 7.04 25.23 5.96
C GLN A 354 7.29 24.05 5.02
N LYS A 355 6.82 22.87 5.40
CA LYS A 355 6.94 21.64 4.62
C LYS A 355 5.69 20.79 4.79
N VAL A 356 5.14 20.33 3.67
CA VAL A 356 3.96 19.48 3.66
C VAL A 356 4.12 18.31 2.68
N VAL A 357 3.68 17.13 3.10
CA VAL A 357 3.58 15.95 2.22
C VAL A 357 2.12 15.74 1.85
N ILE A 358 1.83 15.68 0.56
CA ILE A 358 0.49 15.45 0.02
C ILE A 358 0.45 14.05 -0.58
N PHE A 359 -0.52 13.25 -0.17
CA PHE A 359 -0.75 11.92 -0.72
C PHE A 359 -1.95 11.89 -1.63
N THR A 360 -1.78 11.30 -2.81
CA THR A 360 -2.84 10.99 -3.78
C THR A 360 -2.69 9.56 -4.29
N GLU A 361 -3.78 8.94 -4.71
CA GLU A 361 -3.74 7.57 -5.25
C GLU A 361 -3.36 7.54 -6.74
N SER A 362 -3.43 8.66 -7.47
CA SER A 362 -3.23 8.71 -8.92
C SER A 362 -2.06 9.61 -9.35
N LYS A 363 -1.16 9.09 -10.22
CA LYS A 363 -0.10 9.87 -10.88
C LYS A 363 -0.66 11.03 -11.72
N ARG A 364 -1.84 10.86 -12.30
CA ARG A 364 -2.53 11.90 -13.07
C ARG A 364 -3.02 13.02 -12.17
N THR A 365 -3.65 12.66 -11.05
CA THR A 365 -4.05 13.63 -10.02
C THR A 365 -2.83 14.34 -9.43
N GLN A 366 -1.72 13.67 -9.22
CA GLN A 366 -0.46 14.27 -8.78
C GLN A 366 -0.01 15.41 -9.70
N LYS A 367 0.02 15.17 -11.02
CA LYS A 367 0.36 16.18 -12.02
C LYS A 367 -0.65 17.34 -12.04
N TYR A 368 -1.93 17.03 -11.94
CA TYR A 368 -3.01 18.02 -11.87
C TYR A 368 -2.88 18.92 -10.64
N ILE A 369 -2.66 18.36 -9.46
CA ILE A 369 -2.44 19.12 -8.22
C ILE A 369 -1.26 20.07 -8.39
N ALA A 370 -0.12 19.59 -8.91
CA ALA A 370 1.06 20.41 -9.12
C ALA A 370 0.78 21.59 -10.06
N ALA A 371 0.08 21.34 -11.18
CA ALA A 371 -0.30 22.40 -12.13
C ALA A 371 -1.22 23.44 -11.47
N GLU A 372 -2.16 23.02 -10.63
CA GLU A 372 -3.05 23.95 -9.92
C GLU A 372 -2.35 24.75 -8.81
N LEU A 373 -1.37 24.16 -8.13
CA LEU A 373 -0.59 24.86 -7.09
C LEU A 373 0.35 25.90 -7.73
N ARG A 374 0.95 25.62 -8.89
CA ARG A 374 1.75 26.60 -9.64
C ARG A 374 0.96 27.87 -10.00
N LYS A 375 -0.34 27.73 -10.30
CA LYS A 375 -1.22 28.87 -10.56
C LYS A 375 -1.43 29.77 -9.33
N THR A 376 -1.13 29.29 -8.13
CA THR A 376 -1.29 30.04 -6.87
C THR A 376 -0.01 30.72 -6.39
N GLY A 377 1.07 30.70 -7.18
CA GLY A 377 2.31 31.41 -6.88
C GLY A 377 3.41 30.55 -6.25
N PHE A 378 3.24 29.22 -6.23
CA PHE A 378 4.36 28.34 -5.89
C PHE A 378 5.26 28.18 -7.12
N ASP A 379 6.56 28.34 -6.92
CA ASP A 379 7.56 28.11 -7.96
C ASP A 379 7.76 26.61 -8.23
N ASP A 380 8.35 26.28 -9.39
CA ASP A 380 8.65 24.89 -9.75
C ASP A 380 9.55 24.21 -8.72
N GLU A 381 10.47 24.96 -8.10
CA GLU A 381 11.38 24.46 -7.06
C GLU A 381 10.67 24.17 -5.71
N ASP A 382 9.55 24.83 -5.45
CA ASP A 382 8.75 24.62 -4.23
C ASP A 382 7.99 23.28 -4.24
N ILE A 383 7.68 22.74 -5.42
CA ILE A 383 6.82 21.56 -5.59
C ILE A 383 7.61 20.39 -6.17
N LEU A 384 7.70 19.33 -5.40
CA LEU A 384 8.37 18.09 -5.79
C LEU A 384 7.37 16.96 -6.00
N LEU A 385 7.43 16.28 -7.14
CA LEU A 385 6.60 15.12 -7.46
C LEU A 385 7.39 13.83 -7.23
N PHE A 386 6.77 12.85 -6.58
CA PHE A 386 7.38 11.55 -6.43
C PHE A 386 6.36 10.41 -6.46
N ASN A 387 6.45 9.54 -7.47
CA ASN A 387 5.54 8.43 -7.70
C ASN A 387 6.25 7.06 -7.83
N GLY A 388 7.56 7.04 -7.59
CA GLY A 388 8.37 5.82 -7.72
C GLY A 388 8.96 5.61 -9.12
N ASP A 389 8.43 6.27 -10.16
CA ASP A 389 9.02 6.28 -11.49
C ASP A 389 10.17 7.29 -11.57
N PHE A 390 11.12 7.03 -12.49
CA PHE A 390 12.26 7.91 -12.73
C PHE A 390 12.04 8.77 -13.98
N ASP A 391 10.79 9.15 -14.28
CA ASP A 391 10.44 9.75 -15.57
C ASP A 391 10.38 11.27 -15.57
N ASP A 392 10.14 11.88 -14.42
CA ASP A 392 10.04 13.33 -14.30
C ASP A 392 11.39 14.03 -14.52
N THR A 393 11.39 15.12 -15.31
CA THR A 393 12.61 15.85 -15.71
C THR A 393 13.30 16.49 -14.51
N MET A 394 12.52 17.16 -13.64
CA MET A 394 13.06 17.86 -12.46
C MET A 394 13.72 16.87 -11.49
N THR A 395 13.06 15.75 -11.22
CA THR A 395 13.63 14.74 -10.31
C THR A 395 14.87 14.07 -10.87
N LYS A 396 14.99 13.95 -12.23
CA LYS A 396 16.23 13.49 -12.88
C LYS A 396 17.37 14.50 -12.71
N GLU A 397 17.10 15.79 -12.80
CA GLU A 397 18.09 16.84 -12.58
C GLU A 397 18.54 16.89 -11.13
N ILE A 398 17.60 16.81 -10.17
CA ILE A 398 17.90 16.69 -8.74
C ILE A 398 18.82 15.51 -8.47
N TYR A 399 18.52 14.36 -9.05
CA TYR A 399 19.32 13.16 -8.89
C TYR A 399 20.74 13.34 -9.45
N LYS A 400 20.88 13.91 -10.65
CA LYS A 400 22.20 14.20 -11.23
C LYS A 400 23.01 15.15 -10.35
N ALA A 401 22.39 16.22 -9.86
CA ALA A 401 23.06 17.17 -8.97
C ALA A 401 23.48 16.50 -7.64
N TRP A 402 22.61 15.64 -7.09
CA TRP A 402 22.91 14.89 -5.88
C TRP A 402 24.08 13.90 -6.09
N GLN A 403 24.14 13.21 -7.23
CA GLN A 403 25.25 12.31 -7.57
C GLN A 403 26.60 13.05 -7.64
N VAL A 404 26.63 14.23 -8.23
CA VAL A 404 27.86 15.06 -8.29
C VAL A 404 28.32 15.43 -6.88
N LYS A 405 27.39 15.86 -6.01
CA LYS A 405 27.68 16.26 -4.62
C LYS A 405 28.17 15.09 -3.77
N ASN A 406 27.69 13.88 -4.03
CA ASN A 406 27.98 12.67 -3.27
C ASN A 406 28.93 11.71 -4.01
N PHE A 407 29.62 12.18 -5.06
CA PHE A 407 30.55 11.37 -5.83
C PHE A 407 31.61 10.72 -4.94
N GLY A 408 31.74 9.40 -5.04
CA GLY A 408 32.70 8.61 -4.24
C GLY A 408 32.29 8.34 -2.78
N LYS A 409 31.15 8.88 -2.32
CA LYS A 409 30.66 8.67 -0.94
C LYS A 409 29.51 7.66 -0.86
N ALA A 410 28.81 7.43 -1.96
CA ALA A 410 27.66 6.56 -2.01
C ALA A 410 27.83 5.57 -3.17
N ASN A 411 27.76 4.29 -2.85
CA ASN A 411 27.71 3.22 -3.84
C ASN A 411 26.39 2.47 -3.68
N TYR A 412 25.31 3.25 -3.65
CA TYR A 412 23.96 2.72 -3.48
C TYR A 412 23.38 2.42 -4.87
N GLY A 413 22.50 1.44 -4.98
CA GLY A 413 21.81 1.23 -6.25
C GLY A 413 20.95 2.44 -6.65
N ARG A 414 20.83 2.69 -7.95
CA ARG A 414 20.18 3.87 -8.55
C ARG A 414 18.82 4.25 -7.90
N SER A 415 17.99 3.27 -7.56
CA SER A 415 16.67 3.52 -6.95
C SER A 415 16.78 4.14 -5.55
N VAL A 416 17.77 3.74 -4.78
CA VAL A 416 17.96 4.25 -3.40
C VAL A 416 18.59 5.62 -3.42
N GLU A 417 19.64 5.81 -4.23
CA GLU A 417 20.25 7.13 -4.43
C GLU A 417 19.21 8.17 -4.87
N TYR A 418 18.30 7.75 -5.76
CA TYR A 418 17.22 8.60 -6.22
C TYR A 418 16.27 8.98 -5.08
N LYS A 419 15.85 8.02 -4.24
CA LYS A 419 15.04 8.30 -3.05
C LYS A 419 15.77 9.23 -2.06
N HIS A 420 17.06 9.01 -1.85
CA HIS A 420 17.89 9.90 -1.02
C HIS A 420 17.98 11.31 -1.61
N ALA A 421 18.18 11.44 -2.91
CA ALA A 421 18.22 12.74 -3.58
C ALA A 421 16.91 13.50 -3.43
N ILE A 422 15.77 12.82 -3.58
CA ILE A 422 14.44 13.40 -3.42
C ILE A 422 14.20 13.85 -1.97
N VAL A 423 14.52 13.00 -1.00
CA VAL A 423 14.35 13.33 0.43
C VAL A 423 15.25 14.50 0.83
N ASP A 424 16.48 14.52 0.34
CA ASP A 424 17.46 15.58 0.62
C ASP A 424 17.03 16.91 -0.01
N TYR A 425 16.56 16.89 -1.25
CA TYR A 425 16.01 18.07 -1.91
C TYR A 425 14.76 18.59 -1.20
N PHE A 426 13.81 17.72 -0.83
CA PHE A 426 12.63 18.11 -0.07
C PHE A 426 13.00 18.70 1.28
N ARG A 427 14.01 18.16 1.96
CA ARG A 427 14.45 18.68 3.26
C ARG A 427 14.98 20.10 3.16
N HIS A 428 15.74 20.45 2.13
CA HIS A 428 16.49 21.70 2.08
C HIS A 428 15.88 22.76 1.15
N ASN A 429 15.15 22.36 0.11
CA ASN A 429 14.68 23.24 -0.94
C ASN A 429 13.16 23.29 -1.01
N ALA A 430 12.50 22.22 -1.45
CA ALA A 430 11.07 22.24 -1.72
C ALA A 430 10.21 22.38 -0.45
N LYS A 431 9.03 23.00 -0.57
CA LYS A 431 8.03 23.17 0.50
C LYS A 431 6.96 22.08 0.45
N ILE A 432 6.64 21.61 -0.76
CA ILE A 432 5.55 20.66 -1.01
C ILE A 432 6.10 19.42 -1.69
N LEU A 433 5.85 18.25 -1.10
CA LEU A 433 6.12 16.96 -1.72
C LEU A 433 4.79 16.27 -2.02
N ILE A 434 4.48 16.01 -3.28
CA ILE A 434 3.28 15.29 -3.70
C ILE A 434 3.69 13.86 -4.04
N CYS A 435 3.15 12.88 -3.30
CA CYS A 435 3.50 11.46 -3.44
C CYS A 435 2.31 10.61 -3.82
N THR A 436 2.56 9.53 -4.56
CA THR A 436 1.68 8.35 -4.55
C THR A 436 2.08 7.40 -3.43
N ASP A 437 1.20 6.45 -3.07
CA ASP A 437 1.50 5.46 -2.03
C ASP A 437 2.75 4.65 -2.38
N ALA A 438 2.83 4.12 -3.62
CA ALA A 438 3.98 3.36 -4.12
C ALA A 438 5.28 4.20 -4.08
N GLY A 439 5.23 5.46 -4.52
CA GLY A 439 6.39 6.36 -4.48
C GLY A 439 6.90 6.58 -3.06
N SER A 440 6.01 6.74 -2.10
CA SER A 440 6.38 7.05 -0.72
C SER A 440 6.99 5.86 0.04
N GLU A 441 6.89 4.64 -0.49
CA GLU A 441 7.47 3.46 0.15
C GLU A 441 8.97 3.61 0.41
N GLY A 442 9.36 3.41 1.66
CA GLY A 442 10.76 3.54 2.09
C GLY A 442 11.25 4.97 2.32
N LEU A 443 10.48 6.03 2.00
CA LEU A 443 10.88 7.40 2.32
C LEU A 443 10.88 7.65 3.83
N ASN A 444 11.92 8.34 4.30
CA ASN A 444 12.01 8.83 5.67
C ASN A 444 11.78 10.34 5.69
N LEU A 445 10.59 10.75 6.12
CA LEU A 445 10.12 12.13 6.09
C LEU A 445 9.91 12.69 7.52
N GLN A 446 10.64 12.18 8.50
CA GLN A 446 10.49 12.57 9.92
C GLN A 446 10.83 14.04 10.23
N PHE A 447 11.43 14.77 9.31
CA PHE A 447 11.64 16.21 9.41
C PHE A 447 10.42 17.04 8.99
N CYS A 448 9.42 16.41 8.38
CA CYS A 448 8.15 17.03 8.03
C CYS A 448 7.08 16.58 9.03
N ASN A 449 6.32 17.51 9.56
CA ASN A 449 5.28 17.23 10.54
C ASN A 449 3.85 17.39 10.01
N MET A 450 3.70 17.72 8.71
CA MET A 450 2.43 17.93 8.05
C MET A 450 2.17 16.90 6.96
N VAL A 451 1.05 16.20 7.06
CA VAL A 451 0.59 15.20 6.09
C VAL A 451 -0.80 15.61 5.60
N ILE A 452 -1.01 15.74 4.30
CA ILE A 452 -2.32 15.97 3.71
C ILE A 452 -2.72 14.73 2.89
N ASN A 453 -3.81 14.09 3.27
CA ASN A 453 -4.42 13.05 2.46
C ASN A 453 -5.38 13.72 1.47
N TYR A 454 -4.91 13.97 0.26
CA TYR A 454 -5.76 14.46 -0.83
C TYR A 454 -6.82 13.42 -1.14
N ASP A 455 -6.40 12.18 -1.38
CA ASP A 455 -7.30 11.03 -1.46
C ASP A 455 -7.26 10.26 -0.16
N LEU A 456 -8.44 10.05 0.43
CA LEU A 456 -8.58 9.23 1.62
C LEU A 456 -8.66 7.77 1.17
N PRO A 457 -7.63 6.95 1.44
CA PRO A 457 -7.69 5.55 1.03
C PRO A 457 -8.75 4.81 1.83
N TRP A 458 -9.46 3.92 1.17
CA TRP A 458 -10.45 3.07 1.85
C TRP A 458 -9.78 2.03 2.76
N ASN A 459 -8.50 1.76 2.53
CA ASN A 459 -7.71 0.89 3.38
C ASN A 459 -7.06 1.69 4.55
N PRO A 460 -7.49 1.47 5.80
CA PRO A 460 -6.96 2.19 6.96
C PRO A 460 -5.47 1.96 7.19
N MET A 461 -4.92 0.82 6.75
CA MET A 461 -3.49 0.53 6.85
C MET A 461 -2.65 1.50 6.02
N LYS A 462 -3.15 1.91 4.84
CA LYS A 462 -2.47 2.91 4.01
C LYS A 462 -2.38 4.25 4.72
N ILE A 463 -3.43 4.67 5.43
CA ILE A 463 -3.41 5.91 6.22
C ILE A 463 -2.33 5.85 7.31
N GLU A 464 -2.28 4.74 8.06
CA GLU A 464 -1.22 4.54 9.07
C GLU A 464 0.18 4.54 8.45
N GLN A 465 0.35 3.92 7.29
CA GLN A 465 1.61 3.92 6.56
C GLN A 465 2.00 5.33 6.12
N ARG A 466 1.07 6.13 5.56
CA ARG A 466 1.28 7.53 5.16
C ARG A 466 1.71 8.39 6.34
N ILE A 467 0.93 8.41 7.41
CA ILE A 467 1.26 9.15 8.64
C ILE A 467 2.59 8.65 9.22
N GLY A 468 2.82 7.34 9.18
CA GLY A 468 4.05 6.70 9.63
C GLY A 468 5.31 7.10 8.86
N ARG A 469 5.22 7.75 7.68
CA ARG A 469 6.39 8.33 7.00
C ARG A 469 6.97 9.52 7.75
N CYS A 470 6.11 10.30 8.40
CA CYS A 470 6.48 11.48 9.20
C CYS A 470 6.51 11.19 10.71
N HIS A 471 5.56 10.40 11.22
CA HIS A 471 5.42 10.08 12.64
C HIS A 471 6.28 8.87 13.04
N ARG A 472 7.59 9.12 13.16
CA ARG A 472 8.61 8.12 13.53
C ARG A 472 9.44 8.59 14.71
N TYR A 473 10.25 7.68 15.25
CA TYR A 473 11.29 8.05 16.20
C TYR A 473 12.25 9.07 15.56
N GLY A 474 12.55 10.14 16.28
CA GLY A 474 13.36 11.27 15.79
C GLY A 474 12.53 12.41 15.18
N GLN A 475 11.18 12.31 15.19
CA GLN A 475 10.31 13.45 14.91
C GLN A 475 10.37 14.43 16.09
N GLU A 476 10.65 15.71 15.82
CA GLU A 476 10.83 16.74 16.83
C GLU A 476 9.55 17.50 17.16
N HIS A 477 8.53 17.43 16.28
CA HIS A 477 7.28 18.18 16.38
C HIS A 477 6.06 17.27 16.36
N ASP A 478 4.95 17.77 16.91
CA ASP A 478 3.67 17.07 16.80
C ASP A 478 3.25 16.98 15.34
N VAL A 479 2.77 15.79 14.92
CA VAL A 479 2.38 15.53 13.53
C VAL A 479 0.90 15.85 13.34
N VAL A 480 0.59 16.62 12.31
CA VAL A 480 -0.77 16.96 11.93
C VAL A 480 -1.10 16.28 10.60
N ALA A 481 -2.14 15.46 10.59
CA ALA A 481 -2.71 14.89 9.39
C ALA A 481 -3.98 15.66 9.01
N ILE A 482 -4.06 16.12 7.76
CA ILE A 482 -5.23 16.84 7.24
C ILE A 482 -5.90 15.96 6.18
N ASN A 483 -7.19 15.69 6.36
CA ASN A 483 -7.98 14.93 5.39
C ASN A 483 -8.94 15.86 4.66
N LEU A 484 -9.10 15.65 3.36
CA LEU A 484 -10.11 16.34 2.56
C LEU A 484 -11.38 15.49 2.50
N LEU A 485 -12.52 16.04 2.90
CA LEU A 485 -13.77 15.30 3.00
C LEU A 485 -14.88 15.95 2.18
N ASN A 486 -15.45 15.18 1.26
CA ASN A 486 -16.64 15.59 0.52
C ASN A 486 -17.89 15.41 1.40
N THR A 487 -18.50 16.53 1.81
CA THR A 487 -19.68 16.50 2.69
C THR A 487 -20.97 16.12 1.97
N GLN A 488 -20.98 16.04 0.64
CA GLN A 488 -22.13 15.63 -0.16
C GLN A 488 -22.09 14.14 -0.54
N ASN A 489 -20.94 13.47 -0.35
CA ASN A 489 -20.81 12.04 -0.61
C ASN A 489 -20.99 11.24 0.69
N ALA A 490 -22.17 10.62 0.84
CA ALA A 490 -22.50 9.82 2.03
C ALA A 490 -21.54 8.63 2.25
N ALA A 491 -20.99 8.05 1.18
CA ALA A 491 -20.06 6.95 1.28
C ALA A 491 -18.68 7.42 1.79
N ASP A 492 -18.16 8.52 1.26
CA ASP A 492 -16.89 9.10 1.74
C ASP A 492 -17.01 9.52 3.22
N GLN A 493 -18.13 10.15 3.59
CA GLN A 493 -18.40 10.49 4.98
C GLN A 493 -18.42 9.25 5.87
N ARG A 494 -19.05 8.17 5.42
CA ARG A 494 -19.16 6.96 6.22
C ARG A 494 -17.84 6.23 6.34
N VAL A 495 -17.05 6.14 5.27
CA VAL A 495 -15.67 5.63 5.32
C VAL A 495 -14.86 6.44 6.33
N TYR A 496 -14.93 7.77 6.26
CA TYR A 496 -14.25 8.64 7.21
C TYR A 496 -14.71 8.41 8.66
N ASP A 497 -16.02 8.29 8.91
CA ASP A 497 -16.58 8.00 10.23
C ASP A 497 -16.07 6.66 10.80
N ILE A 498 -16.01 5.64 9.96
CA ILE A 498 -15.46 4.34 10.36
C ILE A 498 -13.98 4.48 10.72
N LEU A 499 -13.22 5.16 9.88
CA LEU A 499 -11.77 5.36 10.09
C LEU A 499 -11.49 6.20 11.34
N SER A 500 -12.26 7.27 11.58
CA SER A 500 -12.04 8.18 12.70
C SER A 500 -12.58 7.64 14.02
N LYS A 501 -13.84 7.17 14.03
CA LYS A 501 -14.54 6.80 15.28
C LYS A 501 -14.30 5.37 15.72
N LYS A 502 -14.21 4.42 14.77
CA LYS A 502 -14.00 3.01 15.13
C LYS A 502 -12.53 2.64 15.31
N PHE A 503 -11.67 3.24 14.50
CA PHE A 503 -10.25 2.90 14.52
C PHE A 503 -9.39 3.91 15.28
N GLU A 504 -10.00 5.00 15.77
CA GLU A 504 -9.26 6.06 16.47
C GLU A 504 -7.96 6.44 15.74
N LEU A 505 -8.00 6.33 14.38
CA LEU A 505 -6.83 6.44 13.51
C LEU A 505 -6.15 7.79 13.61
N PHE A 506 -6.90 8.79 14.05
CA PHE A 506 -6.50 10.18 13.92
C PHE A 506 -6.19 10.87 15.25
N GLU A 507 -6.37 10.19 16.38
CA GLU A 507 -6.20 10.78 17.70
C GLU A 507 -5.06 10.13 18.51
N GLY A 508 -4.40 10.94 19.34
CA GLY A 508 -3.41 10.49 20.31
C GLY A 508 -2.01 10.20 19.77
N VAL A 509 -1.17 9.61 20.59
CA VAL A 509 0.22 9.26 20.27
C VAL A 509 0.29 7.98 19.42
N PHE A 510 -0.66 7.07 19.60
CA PHE A 510 -0.61 5.72 19.09
C PHE A 510 -1.58 5.45 17.94
N GLY A 511 -2.52 6.36 17.66
CA GLY A 511 -3.56 6.19 16.62
C GLY A 511 -4.45 4.98 16.85
N ALA A 512 -4.91 4.38 15.77
CA ALA A 512 -5.72 3.17 15.84
C ALA A 512 -5.06 2.13 16.73
N SER A 513 -5.85 1.50 17.59
CA SER A 513 -5.33 0.36 18.33
C SER A 513 -4.89 -0.69 17.30
N ASP A 514 -3.70 -1.24 17.50
CA ASP A 514 -3.21 -2.35 16.66
C ASP A 514 -4.22 -3.53 16.66
N ILE A 515 -5.10 -3.60 17.67
CA ILE A 515 -6.21 -4.54 17.78
C ILE A 515 -7.31 -4.21 16.77
N ALA A 516 -7.68 -2.94 16.64
CA ALA A 516 -8.71 -2.51 15.69
C ALA A 516 -8.24 -2.69 14.23
N LEU A 517 -6.97 -2.42 13.94
CA LEU A 517 -6.39 -2.65 12.61
C LEU A 517 -6.32 -4.15 12.26
N GLY A 518 -6.05 -5.01 13.26
CA GLY A 518 -6.06 -6.45 13.07
C GLY A 518 -7.47 -7.05 12.93
N ALA A 519 -8.50 -6.35 13.40
CA ALA A 519 -9.89 -6.79 13.28
C ALA A 519 -10.53 -6.43 11.91
N LEU A 520 -9.89 -5.54 11.13
CA LEU A 520 -10.28 -5.31 9.75
C LEU A 520 -9.94 -6.52 8.88
N GLU A 521 -10.90 -6.94 8.08
CA GLU A 521 -10.60 -7.76 6.90
C GLU A 521 -9.53 -7.04 6.07
N SER A 522 -8.77 -7.77 5.26
CA SER A 522 -7.74 -7.15 4.41
C SER A 522 -8.31 -5.89 3.75
N GLY A 523 -7.46 -4.90 3.54
CA GLY A 523 -7.89 -3.67 2.87
C GLY A 523 -8.62 -3.97 1.56
N THR A 524 -8.21 -5.01 0.82
CA THR A 524 -8.89 -5.53 -0.37
C THR A 524 -10.29 -6.07 -0.07
N SER A 525 -10.53 -6.72 1.06
CA SER A 525 -11.87 -7.17 1.47
C SER A 525 -12.77 -5.99 1.84
N PHE A 526 -12.25 -4.97 2.52
CA PHE A 526 -12.98 -3.76 2.84
C PHE A 526 -13.28 -2.95 1.57
N GLU A 527 -12.31 -2.80 0.66
CA GLU A 527 -12.51 -2.16 -0.64
C GLU A 527 -13.55 -2.89 -1.50
N LYS A 528 -13.53 -4.24 -1.53
CA LYS A 528 -14.57 -5.04 -2.19
C LYS A 528 -15.95 -4.84 -1.57
N MET A 529 -16.04 -4.76 -0.26
CA MET A 529 -17.29 -4.48 0.46
C MET A 529 -17.84 -3.10 0.12
N VAL A 530 -16.98 -2.08 0.13
CA VAL A 530 -17.34 -0.73 -0.27
C VAL A 530 -17.81 -0.72 -1.73
N LEU A 531 -17.10 -1.42 -2.64
CA LEU A 531 -17.53 -1.56 -4.02
C LEU A 531 -18.89 -2.23 -4.15
N GLN A 532 -19.14 -3.33 -3.42
CA GLN A 532 -20.41 -4.03 -3.43
C GLN A 532 -21.57 -3.14 -2.95
N ILE A 533 -21.33 -2.32 -1.93
CA ILE A 533 -22.31 -1.33 -1.46
C ILE A 533 -22.60 -0.30 -2.56
N TYR A 534 -21.58 0.20 -3.24
CA TYR A 534 -21.75 1.12 -4.36
C TYR A 534 -22.49 0.50 -5.55
N GLN A 535 -22.43 -0.80 -5.74
CA GLN A 535 -23.14 -1.51 -6.81
C GLN A 535 -24.59 -1.80 -6.45
N THR A 536 -24.90 -1.97 -5.16
CA THR A 536 -26.21 -2.45 -4.70
C THR A 536 -27.09 -1.38 -4.08
N CYS A 537 -26.55 -0.21 -3.73
CA CYS A 537 -27.29 0.87 -3.09
C CYS A 537 -27.46 2.05 -4.03
N ASP A 538 -28.67 2.60 -4.08
CA ASP A 538 -29.03 3.74 -4.92
C ASP A 538 -29.25 5.03 -4.13
N THR A 539 -29.67 4.92 -2.89
CA THR A 539 -30.02 6.06 -2.05
C THR A 539 -29.06 6.24 -0.87
N THR A 540 -28.90 7.48 -0.41
CA THR A 540 -28.10 7.81 0.79
C THR A 540 -28.54 7.00 2.02
N ALA A 541 -29.84 6.70 2.13
CA ALA A 541 -30.39 5.91 3.24
C ALA A 541 -29.97 4.43 3.13
N GLU A 542 -29.94 3.87 1.94
CA GLU A 542 -29.47 2.51 1.68
C GLU A 542 -27.95 2.40 1.91
N PHE A 543 -27.17 3.36 1.42
CA PHE A 543 -25.75 3.46 1.71
C PHE A 543 -25.49 3.44 3.22
N LYS A 544 -26.19 4.31 3.96
CA LYS A 544 -26.06 4.37 5.42
C LYS A 544 -26.38 3.03 6.08
N LYS A 545 -27.49 2.40 5.72
CA LYS A 545 -27.88 1.08 6.26
C LYS A 545 -26.89 -0.03 5.89
N ALA A 546 -26.39 -0.03 4.66
CA ALA A 546 -25.42 -1.04 4.21
C ALA A 546 -24.09 -0.90 4.94
N PHE A 547 -23.59 0.33 5.08
CA PHE A 547 -22.38 0.60 5.86
C PHE A 547 -22.57 0.34 7.37
N ASP A 548 -23.74 0.62 7.94
CA ASP A 548 -24.04 0.30 9.33
C ASP A 548 -24.08 -1.22 9.59
N ARG A 549 -24.40 -2.01 8.59
CA ARG A 549 -24.37 -3.49 8.65
C ARG A 549 -22.96 -4.09 8.59
N ILE A 550 -21.99 -3.40 7.99
CA ILE A 550 -20.60 -3.89 7.91
C ILE A 550 -20.06 -4.24 9.31
N PRO A 551 -20.22 -3.37 10.33
CA PRO A 551 -19.75 -3.64 11.68
C PRO A 551 -20.55 -4.67 12.46
N GLN A 552 -21.87 -4.67 12.29
CA GLN A 552 -22.80 -5.49 13.08
C GLN A 552 -22.67 -7.00 12.81
N ARG A 553 -22.28 -7.41 11.61
CA ARG A 553 -22.06 -8.83 11.30
C ARG A 553 -20.83 -9.45 11.99
N LYS A 554 -19.90 -8.63 12.49
CA LYS A 554 -18.61 -9.12 13.05
C LYS A 554 -18.31 -8.66 14.48
N GLU A 555 -18.91 -7.59 14.98
CA GLU A 555 -18.66 -7.10 16.34
C GLU A 555 -19.02 -8.12 17.44
N ASP A 556 -20.11 -8.85 17.26
CA ASP A 556 -20.60 -9.78 18.30
C ASP A 556 -19.80 -11.08 18.39
N SER A 557 -19.01 -11.45 17.38
CA SER A 557 -18.34 -12.75 17.38
C SER A 557 -16.83 -12.69 17.15
N GLN A 558 -16.32 -11.85 16.24
CA GLN A 558 -14.90 -11.84 15.90
C GLN A 558 -14.07 -10.77 16.63
N CYS A 559 -14.63 -9.59 16.92
CA CYS A 559 -13.88 -8.54 17.63
C CYS A 559 -13.62 -8.95 19.09
N MET A 560 -14.60 -9.51 19.79
CA MET A 560 -14.38 -10.14 21.12
C MET A 560 -13.38 -11.30 21.02
N LYS A 561 -13.46 -12.10 19.96
CA LYS A 561 -12.56 -13.23 19.70
C LYS A 561 -11.13 -12.77 19.48
N MET A 562 -10.95 -11.71 18.69
CA MET A 562 -9.64 -11.14 18.39
C MET A 562 -9.05 -10.42 19.60
N THR A 563 -9.84 -9.66 20.37
CA THR A 563 -9.38 -9.01 21.60
C THR A 563 -8.88 -10.03 22.61
N ALA A 564 -9.56 -11.16 22.75
CA ALA A 564 -9.12 -12.25 23.61
C ALA A 564 -7.83 -12.92 23.11
N ALA A 565 -7.64 -13.05 21.79
CA ALA A 565 -6.41 -13.58 21.20
C ALA A 565 -5.22 -12.60 21.28
N TYR A 566 -5.51 -11.28 21.23
CA TYR A 566 -4.48 -10.23 21.25
C TYR A 566 -4.04 -9.77 22.64
N SER A 567 -4.81 -10.04 23.68
CA SER A 567 -4.36 -9.80 25.06
C SER A 567 -3.27 -10.81 25.45
N LEU A 568 -2.12 -10.74 24.78
CA LEU A 568 -0.92 -11.51 25.12
C LEU A 568 -0.40 -11.11 26.51
N PRO A 569 0.24 -12.01 27.26
CA PRO A 569 0.77 -11.68 28.58
C PRO A 569 1.76 -10.52 28.46
N GLU A 570 1.66 -9.58 29.39
CA GLU A 570 2.70 -8.58 29.61
C GLU A 570 4.01 -9.30 29.90
N MET A 571 5.12 -8.79 29.37
CA MET A 571 6.43 -9.35 29.70
C MET A 571 6.63 -9.30 31.22
N PRO A 572 7.18 -10.36 31.85
CA PRO A 572 7.63 -10.24 33.21
C PRO A 572 8.65 -9.10 33.29
N THR A 573 8.39 -8.15 34.16
CA THR A 573 9.34 -7.10 34.56
C THR A 573 10.30 -7.72 35.58
N ASP A 574 11.34 -8.39 35.12
CA ASP A 574 12.54 -8.69 35.91
C ASP A 574 13.78 -8.25 35.12
#